data_783eb0bbbfa56ac0780cb5b32a795e14
#
_entry.id   783eb0bbbfa56ac0780cb5b32a795e14
#
_cell.length_a   1.000
_cell.length_b   1.000
_cell.length_c   1.000
_cell.angle_alpha   90.00
_cell.angle_beta   90.00
_cell.angle_gamma   90.00
#
_symmetry.space_group_name_H-M   'P 1'
#
loop_
_entity.id
_entity.type
_entity.pdbx_description
1 polymer ?
#
loop_
_entity_poly.entity_id
_entity_poly.type
_entity_poly.pdbx_seq_one_letter_code
_entity_poly.pdbx_strand_id
1 'polypeptide(L)'
;MFGFNAASGSAVLTALNRSLAIIEFDQKGTILTANENFCNALGYSLSEIKGQHHSMFVDPDYVRSPDYKAFWAKLNRGEFDAREYKRIGKGGREVWIQASYNPILDLDGKPFKVVKLSLIHI
;
A
#
# COMPACT_ATOMS: atom_id res chain seq x y z
N MET A 1 -27.81 5.55 -2.05
CA MET A 1 -26.59 5.78 -1.30
C MET A 1 -26.40 4.70 -0.25
N PHE A 2 -25.18 4.24 -0.12
CA PHE A 2 -24.88 3.18 0.82
C PHE A 2 -24.74 3.74 2.23
N GLY A 3 -25.54 3.22 3.16
CA GLY A 3 -25.34 3.49 4.57
C GLY A 3 -24.38 2.48 5.15
N PHE A 4 -23.12 2.88 5.38
CA PHE A 4 -22.20 2.02 6.10
C PHE A 4 -22.32 2.28 7.58
N ASN A 5 -22.57 1.23 8.34
CA ASN A 5 -22.36 1.23 9.78
C ASN A 5 -21.08 0.45 10.10
N ALA A 6 -20.68 0.42 11.36
CA ALA A 6 -19.43 -0.25 11.75
C ALA A 6 -19.43 -1.73 11.39
N ALA A 7 -20.57 -2.43 11.52
CA ALA A 7 -20.66 -3.85 11.18
C ALA A 7 -20.50 -4.07 9.68
N SER A 8 -21.13 -3.23 8.84
CA SER A 8 -20.98 -3.30 7.39
C SER A 8 -19.56 -3.00 6.97
N GLY A 9 -18.91 -1.98 7.58
CA GLY A 9 -17.51 -1.64 7.29
C GLY A 9 -16.57 -2.79 7.64
N SER A 10 -16.76 -3.45 8.78
CA SER A 10 -15.95 -4.60 9.18
C SER A 10 -16.14 -5.79 8.24
N ALA A 11 -17.37 -6.06 7.79
CA ALA A 11 -17.65 -7.14 6.85
C ALA A 11 -17.01 -6.87 5.49
N VAL A 12 -17.04 -5.62 4.99
CA VAL A 12 -16.40 -5.22 3.75
C VAL A 12 -14.89 -5.39 3.88
N LEU A 13 -14.28 -4.94 4.97
CA LEU A 13 -12.84 -5.08 5.17
C LEU A 13 -12.42 -6.55 5.21
N THR A 14 -13.20 -7.41 5.87
CA THR A 14 -12.95 -8.85 5.89
C THR A 14 -12.95 -9.44 4.47
N ALA A 15 -13.92 -9.03 3.65
CA ALA A 15 -14.00 -9.48 2.25
C ALA A 15 -12.79 -9.00 1.44
N LEU A 16 -12.39 -7.75 1.59
CA LEU A 16 -11.21 -7.20 0.89
C LEU A 16 -9.93 -7.93 1.29
N ASN A 17 -9.78 -8.26 2.58
CA ASN A 17 -8.62 -9.00 3.07
C ASN A 17 -8.50 -10.40 2.48
N ARG A 18 -9.60 -11.00 2.04
CA ARG A 18 -9.56 -12.32 1.39
C ARG A 18 -9.10 -12.25 -0.06
N SER A 19 -9.47 -11.18 -0.77
CA SER A 19 -9.30 -11.10 -2.22
C SER A 19 -8.15 -10.21 -2.67
N LEU A 20 -7.64 -9.32 -1.79
CA LEU A 20 -6.62 -8.35 -2.16
C LEU A 20 -5.39 -8.47 -1.27
N ALA A 21 -4.24 -8.09 -1.84
CA ALA A 21 -3.03 -7.82 -1.06
C ALA A 21 -3.12 -6.39 -0.54
N ILE A 22 -3.02 -6.20 0.78
CA ILE A 22 -3.21 -4.90 1.43
C ILE A 22 -2.01 -4.59 2.30
N ILE A 23 -1.49 -3.37 2.16
CA ILE A 23 -0.43 -2.85 3.02
C ILE A 23 -0.75 -1.39 3.36
N GLU A 24 -0.45 -0.98 4.58
CA GLU A 24 -0.71 0.37 5.07
C GLU A 24 0.59 1.05 5.46
N PHE A 25 0.67 2.32 5.12
CA PHE A 25 1.83 3.19 5.42
C PHE A 25 1.36 4.44 6.15
N ASP A 26 2.26 5.05 6.91
CA ASP A 26 2.04 6.43 7.33
C ASP A 26 2.35 7.37 6.14
N GLN A 27 2.17 8.68 6.34
CA GLN A 27 2.38 9.66 5.27
C GLN A 27 3.84 9.82 4.86
N LYS A 28 4.78 9.26 5.61
CA LYS A 28 6.21 9.26 5.29
C LYS A 28 6.64 8.00 4.54
N GLY A 29 5.73 7.05 4.38
CA GLY A 29 6.02 5.79 3.73
C GLY A 29 6.53 4.69 4.66
N THR A 30 6.41 4.87 5.97
CA THR A 30 6.74 3.83 6.93
C THR A 30 5.63 2.80 7.00
N ILE A 31 5.97 1.53 6.94
CA ILE A 31 5.00 0.43 6.91
C ILE A 31 4.39 0.25 8.29
N LEU A 32 3.06 0.33 8.36
CA LEU A 32 2.29 0.14 9.59
C LEU A 32 1.85 -1.31 9.75
N THR A 33 1.31 -1.90 8.70
CA THR A 33 0.88 -3.30 8.70
C THR A 33 0.65 -3.77 7.27
N ALA A 34 0.52 -5.09 7.09
CA ALA A 34 0.18 -5.70 5.81
C ALA A 34 -0.56 -7.01 6.07
N ASN A 35 -1.43 -7.40 5.13
CA ASN A 35 -2.11 -8.68 5.27
C ASN A 35 -1.26 -9.83 4.72
N GLU A 36 -1.73 -11.05 4.94
CA GLU A 36 -1.01 -12.25 4.54
C GLU A 36 -0.83 -12.32 3.01
N ASN A 37 -1.83 -11.89 2.25
CA ASN A 37 -1.75 -11.89 0.79
C ASN A 37 -0.60 -11.04 0.29
N PHE A 38 -0.40 -9.84 0.88
CA PHE A 38 0.73 -8.99 0.53
C PHE A 38 2.06 -9.67 0.87
N CYS A 39 2.16 -10.21 2.08
CA CYS A 39 3.38 -10.88 2.54
C CYS A 39 3.75 -12.05 1.65
N ASN A 40 2.77 -12.86 1.26
CA ASN A 40 2.98 -13.99 0.36
C ASN A 40 3.42 -13.53 -1.03
N ALA A 41 2.81 -12.46 -1.56
CA ALA A 41 3.15 -11.94 -2.88
C ALA A 41 4.59 -11.45 -2.97
N LEU A 42 5.07 -10.77 -1.94
CA LEU A 42 6.41 -10.20 -1.93
C LEU A 42 7.47 -11.11 -1.26
N GLY A 43 7.03 -12.18 -0.62
CA GLY A 43 7.95 -13.14 0.01
C GLY A 43 8.48 -12.74 1.36
N TYR A 44 7.86 -11.78 2.02
CA TYR A 44 8.26 -11.31 3.34
C TYR A 44 7.28 -11.76 4.41
N SER A 45 7.76 -11.93 5.65
CA SER A 45 6.87 -11.98 6.81
C SER A 45 6.55 -10.57 7.27
N LEU A 46 5.45 -10.39 8.00
CA LEU A 46 5.07 -9.08 8.53
C LEU A 46 6.17 -8.52 9.43
N SER A 47 6.79 -9.36 10.27
CA SER A 47 7.85 -8.90 11.17
C SER A 47 9.07 -8.37 10.44
N GLU A 48 9.34 -8.83 9.21
CA GLU A 48 10.47 -8.36 8.41
C GLU A 48 10.23 -6.95 7.85
N ILE A 49 8.98 -6.57 7.63
CA ILE A 49 8.67 -5.32 6.93
C ILE A 49 8.07 -4.23 7.82
N LYS A 50 7.40 -4.60 8.90
CA LYS A 50 6.74 -3.62 9.78
C LYS A 50 7.77 -2.64 10.36
N GLY A 51 7.49 -1.36 10.22
CA GLY A 51 8.40 -0.30 10.65
C GLY A 51 9.47 0.07 9.63
N GLN A 52 9.59 -0.69 8.55
CA GLN A 52 10.51 -0.38 7.45
C GLN A 52 9.86 0.61 6.49
N HIS A 53 10.62 1.13 5.53
CA HIS A 53 10.12 2.11 4.58
C HIS A 53 9.70 1.45 3.26
N HIS A 54 8.68 2.01 2.61
CA HIS A 54 8.18 1.58 1.29
C HIS A 54 9.31 1.39 0.27
N SER A 55 10.37 2.18 0.36
CA SER A 55 11.49 2.11 -0.59
C SER A 55 12.14 0.73 -0.67
N MET A 56 11.96 -0.12 0.35
CA MET A 56 12.52 -1.47 0.32
C MET A 56 11.91 -2.33 -0.81
N PHE A 57 10.73 -1.96 -1.30
CA PHE A 57 10.04 -2.67 -2.38
C PHE A 57 10.29 -2.07 -3.75
N VAL A 58 11.13 -1.04 -3.84
CA VAL A 58 11.28 -0.23 -5.05
C VAL A 58 12.70 -0.32 -5.55
N ASP A 59 12.87 -0.30 -6.88
CA ASP A 59 14.19 -0.25 -7.49
C ASP A 59 15.00 0.92 -6.92
N PRO A 60 16.24 0.68 -6.45
CA PRO A 60 17.04 1.75 -5.83
C PRO A 60 17.26 2.97 -6.74
N ASP A 61 17.36 2.77 -8.06
CA ASP A 61 17.52 3.89 -8.99
C ASP A 61 16.26 4.76 -9.03
N TYR A 62 15.09 4.13 -8.98
CA TYR A 62 13.82 4.86 -8.93
C TYR A 62 13.66 5.60 -7.59
N VAL A 63 14.07 4.99 -6.48
CA VAL A 63 14.02 5.63 -5.15
C VAL A 63 14.79 6.94 -5.15
N ARG A 64 15.91 7.01 -5.87
CA ARG A 64 16.73 8.22 -5.94
C ARG A 64 16.22 9.23 -6.97
N SER A 65 15.20 8.88 -7.75
CA SER A 65 14.69 9.76 -8.79
C SER A 65 13.73 10.81 -8.23
N PRO A 66 13.58 11.97 -8.94
CA PRO A 66 12.56 12.94 -8.59
C PRO A 66 11.14 12.39 -8.64
N ASP A 67 10.91 11.37 -9.47
CA ASP A 67 9.59 10.76 -9.65
C ASP A 67 9.10 10.06 -8.38
N TYR A 68 9.99 9.43 -7.62
CA TYR A 68 9.62 8.79 -6.37
C TYR A 68 9.22 9.81 -5.32
N LYS A 69 9.95 10.91 -5.23
CA LYS A 69 9.60 12.01 -4.34
C LYS A 69 8.26 12.63 -4.72
N ALA A 70 8.02 12.81 -6.02
CA ALA A 70 6.76 13.34 -6.54
C ALA A 70 5.59 12.38 -6.25
N PHE A 71 5.83 11.08 -6.29
CA PHE A 71 4.83 10.06 -5.96
C PHE A 71 4.31 10.24 -4.52
N TRP A 72 5.21 10.34 -3.54
CA TRP A 72 4.81 10.54 -2.15
C TRP A 72 4.21 11.91 -1.91
N ALA A 73 4.70 12.95 -2.60
CA ALA A 73 4.11 14.29 -2.52
C ALA A 73 2.66 14.30 -3.00
N LYS A 74 2.36 13.56 -4.09
CA LYS A 74 1.01 13.42 -4.61
C LYS A 74 0.08 12.78 -3.56
N LEU A 75 0.51 11.69 -2.94
CA LEU A 75 -0.26 11.02 -1.91
C LEU A 75 -0.49 11.92 -0.71
N ASN A 76 0.51 12.73 -0.35
CA ASN A 76 0.39 13.67 0.77
C ASN A 76 -0.49 14.87 0.47
N ARG A 77 -0.84 15.09 -0.81
CA ARG A 77 -1.89 16.05 -1.17
C ARG A 77 -3.28 15.46 -1.14
N GLY A 78 -3.41 14.18 -0.80
CA GLY A 78 -4.70 13.50 -0.76
C GLY A 78 -5.14 12.90 -2.10
N GLU A 79 -4.24 12.83 -3.08
CA GLU A 79 -4.55 12.28 -4.39
C GLU A 79 -4.13 10.81 -4.46
N PHE A 80 -5.03 9.94 -4.94
CA PHE A 80 -4.69 8.53 -5.12
C PHE A 80 -3.82 8.33 -6.37
N ASP A 81 -3.10 7.21 -6.42
CA ASP A 81 -2.31 6.81 -7.59
C ASP A 81 -2.63 5.35 -7.91
N ALA A 82 -3.05 5.09 -9.13
CA ALA A 82 -3.45 3.74 -9.54
C ALA A 82 -2.84 3.41 -10.89
N ARG A 83 -2.06 2.33 -10.93
CA ARG A 83 -1.41 1.86 -12.14
C ARG A 83 -0.81 0.48 -11.91
N GLU A 84 -0.08 0.00 -12.90
CA GLU A 84 0.78 -1.16 -12.75
C GLU A 84 2.15 -0.71 -12.23
N TYR A 85 2.67 -1.41 -11.21
CA TYR A 85 3.95 -1.08 -10.59
C TYR A 85 4.88 -2.28 -10.64
N LYS A 86 6.15 -2.02 -10.94
CA LYS A 86 7.22 -2.99 -10.69
C LYS A 86 7.66 -2.83 -9.24
N ARG A 87 7.63 -3.92 -8.48
CA ARG A 87 8.07 -3.94 -7.09
C ARG A 87 9.11 -5.04 -6.91
N ILE A 88 9.95 -4.89 -5.89
CA ILE A 88 11.03 -5.83 -5.60
C ILE A 88 10.67 -6.60 -4.35
N GLY A 89 10.52 -7.92 -4.48
CA GLY A 89 10.27 -8.82 -3.37
C GLY A 89 11.56 -9.27 -2.70
N LYS A 90 11.41 -10.11 -1.70
CA LYS A 90 12.55 -10.67 -0.96
C LYS A 90 13.48 -11.42 -1.89
N GLY A 91 14.79 -11.18 -1.72
CA GLY A 91 15.81 -11.79 -2.59
C GLY A 91 15.97 -11.11 -3.94
N GLY A 92 15.37 -9.93 -4.13
CA GLY A 92 15.52 -9.16 -5.37
C GLY A 92 14.56 -9.57 -6.49
N ARG A 93 13.58 -10.41 -6.18
CA ARG A 93 12.62 -10.90 -7.19
C ARG A 93 11.71 -9.77 -7.65
N GLU A 94 11.62 -9.56 -8.98
CA GLU A 94 10.72 -8.57 -9.54
C GLU A 94 9.29 -9.08 -9.56
N VAL A 95 8.38 -8.24 -9.09
CA VAL A 95 6.93 -8.54 -9.05
C VAL A 95 6.18 -7.38 -9.68
N TRP A 96 5.38 -7.65 -10.71
CA TRP A 96 4.52 -6.64 -11.32
C TRP A 96 3.14 -6.71 -10.70
N ILE A 97 2.64 -5.58 -10.22
CA ILE A 97 1.43 -5.50 -9.40
C ILE A 97 0.50 -4.43 -9.97
N GLN A 98 -0.75 -4.80 -10.21
CA GLN A 98 -1.82 -3.84 -10.49
C GLN A 98 -2.36 -3.36 -9.15
N ALA A 99 -2.21 -2.08 -8.85
CA ALA A 99 -2.51 -1.57 -7.52
C ALA A 99 -3.01 -0.14 -7.51
N SER A 100 -3.60 0.25 -6.37
CA SER A 100 -3.91 1.63 -6.06
C SER A 100 -3.33 2.00 -4.70
N TYR A 101 -2.79 3.20 -4.59
CA TYR A 101 -2.35 3.82 -3.34
C TYR A 101 -3.39 4.87 -2.97
N ASN A 102 -4.00 4.74 -1.80
CA ASN A 102 -5.16 5.52 -1.42
C ASN A 102 -4.88 6.26 -0.10
N PRO A 103 -4.74 7.60 -0.15
CA PRO A 103 -4.61 8.38 1.08
C PRO A 103 -5.90 8.29 1.90
N ILE A 104 -5.76 8.10 3.20
CA ILE A 104 -6.87 8.14 4.16
C ILE A 104 -6.82 9.48 4.86
N LEU A 105 -7.93 10.21 4.81
CA LEU A 105 -8.00 11.57 5.33
C LEU A 105 -8.59 11.58 6.74
N ASP A 106 -8.08 12.49 7.59
CA ASP A 106 -8.67 12.73 8.90
C ASP A 106 -9.91 13.63 8.77
N LEU A 107 -10.51 14.01 9.89
CA LEU A 107 -11.72 14.83 9.91
C LEU A 107 -11.50 16.23 9.34
N ASP A 108 -10.25 16.71 9.32
CA ASP A 108 -9.89 18.01 8.75
C ASP A 108 -9.52 17.91 7.27
N GLY A 109 -9.64 16.70 6.67
CA GLY A 109 -9.32 16.48 5.29
C GLY A 109 -7.83 16.31 5.01
N LYS A 110 -7.00 16.07 6.03
CA LYS A 110 -5.56 15.87 5.87
C LYS A 110 -5.22 14.39 5.81
N PRO A 111 -4.36 13.98 4.86
CA PRO A 111 -3.89 12.60 4.82
C PRO A 111 -3.09 12.25 6.07
N PHE A 112 -3.38 11.10 6.67
CA PHE A 112 -2.61 10.61 7.82
C PHE A 112 -2.07 9.20 7.61
N LYS A 113 -2.57 8.47 6.62
CA LYS A 113 -1.98 7.20 6.20
C LYS A 113 -2.35 6.90 4.76
N VAL A 114 -1.68 5.92 4.18
CA VAL A 114 -1.92 5.45 2.82
C VAL A 114 -2.20 3.96 2.85
N VAL A 115 -3.28 3.54 2.21
CA VAL A 115 -3.62 2.13 2.06
C VAL A 115 -3.41 1.72 0.61
N LYS A 116 -2.56 0.73 0.38
CA LYS A 116 -2.34 0.16 -0.94
C LYS A 116 -3.18 -1.11 -1.09
N LEU A 117 -3.95 -1.14 -2.16
CA LEU A 117 -4.77 -2.30 -2.54
C LEU A 117 -4.23 -2.86 -3.84
N SER A 118 -3.91 -4.16 -3.87
CA SER A 118 -3.37 -4.83 -5.06
C SER A 118 -4.19 -6.06 -5.38
N LEU A 119 -4.33 -6.32 -6.68
CA LEU A 119 -4.89 -7.59 -7.14
C LEU A 119 -3.88 -8.71 -6.85
N ILE A 120 -4.42 -9.87 -6.46
CA ILE A 120 -3.60 -11.06 -6.28
C ILE A 120 -3.47 -11.73 -7.65
N HIS A 121 -2.23 -11.79 -8.16
CA HIS A 121 -1.92 -12.55 -9.37
C HIS A 121 -1.37 -13.91 -8.94
N ILE A 122 -2.00 -14.93 -9.43
CA ILE A 122 -1.56 -16.31 -9.21
C ILE A 122 -0.67 -16.73 -10.37
#